data_59e18b2abbb38154ab21e3ae7d537267
#
_entry.id   59e18b2abbb38154ab21e3ae7d537267
#
_cell.length_a   1.000
_cell.length_b   1.000
_cell.length_c   1.000
_cell.angle_alpha   90.00
_cell.angle_beta   90.00
_cell.angle_gamma   90.00
#
_symmetry.space_group_name_H-M   'P 1'
#
loop_
_entity.id
_entity.type
_entity.pdbx_description
1 polymer ?
#
loop_
_entity_poly.entity_id
_entity_poly.type
_entity_poly.pdbx_seq_one_letter_code
_entity_poly.pdbx_strand_id
1 'polypeptide(L)'
;MKVIIIDYGAGNIKSIQFAFKRLGVDAVLSNDLNEIRTADKIIFPGVGAASAAMNMLEESGLDKIIPTLKQPVLGICLGMQLMCNSSEEGNTRGLGIFNVAVKRFSNALKVPQMGWNTISSLKSDLFKGIK
;
A
#
# COMPACT_ATOMS: atom_id res chain seq x y z
N MET A 1 -2.25 -3.08 -20.49
CA MET A 1 -2.09 -3.35 -19.04
C MET A 1 -2.68 -2.18 -18.29
N LYS A 2 -3.76 -2.41 -17.52
CA LYS A 2 -4.44 -1.39 -16.72
C LYS A 2 -3.87 -1.39 -15.29
N VAL A 3 -3.21 -0.30 -14.89
CA VAL A 3 -2.70 -0.12 -13.53
C VAL A 3 -3.57 0.91 -12.80
N ILE A 4 -4.14 0.53 -11.67
CA ILE A 4 -4.96 1.43 -10.84
C ILE A 4 -4.19 1.76 -9.55
N ILE A 5 -4.17 3.04 -9.20
CA ILE A 5 -3.79 3.54 -7.88
C ILE A 5 -5.08 3.74 -7.11
N ILE A 6 -5.23 3.08 -5.97
CA ILE A 6 -6.44 3.22 -5.15
C ILE A 6 -6.50 4.63 -4.56
N ASP A 7 -7.62 5.30 -4.81
CA ASP A 7 -7.96 6.61 -4.27
C ASP A 7 -8.90 6.46 -3.06
N TYR A 8 -8.35 6.59 -1.87
CA TYR A 8 -9.14 6.67 -0.64
C TYR A 8 -8.82 7.94 0.18
N GLY A 9 -8.20 8.94 -0.49
CA GLY A 9 -7.88 10.22 0.11
C GLY A 9 -6.50 10.29 0.79
N ALA A 10 -5.66 9.25 0.72
CA ALA A 10 -4.32 9.26 1.28
C ALA A 10 -3.27 8.72 0.30
N GLY A 11 -2.09 9.33 0.32
CA GLY A 11 -0.96 8.91 -0.50
C GLY A 11 -0.31 10.05 -1.30
N ASN A 12 0.96 9.87 -1.65
CA ASN A 12 1.66 10.76 -2.56
C ASN A 12 1.43 10.32 -4.02
N ILE A 13 0.20 10.52 -4.48
CA ILE A 13 -0.30 10.00 -5.76
C ILE A 13 0.51 10.49 -6.95
N LYS A 14 0.82 11.80 -7.00
CA LYS A 14 1.58 12.38 -8.12
C LYS A 14 2.96 11.77 -8.28
N SER A 15 3.66 11.52 -7.17
CA SER A 15 4.97 10.87 -7.22
C SER A 15 4.89 9.45 -7.80
N ILE A 16 3.85 8.70 -7.45
CA ILE A 16 3.60 7.37 -7.98
C ILE A 16 3.29 7.45 -9.48
N GLN A 17 2.39 8.34 -9.89
CA GLN A 17 2.05 8.54 -11.30
C GLN A 17 3.27 8.94 -12.14
N PHE A 18 4.11 9.85 -11.64
CA PHE A 18 5.35 10.21 -12.32
C PHE A 18 6.34 9.05 -12.43
N ALA A 19 6.42 8.20 -11.40
CA ALA A 19 7.27 7.01 -11.46
C ALA A 19 6.79 6.05 -12.57
N PHE A 20 5.49 5.77 -12.65
CA PHE A 20 4.91 4.95 -13.71
C PHE A 20 5.09 5.56 -15.10
N LYS A 21 4.89 6.87 -15.22
CA LYS A 21 5.09 7.58 -16.49
C LYS A 21 6.53 7.46 -17.01
N ARG A 22 7.53 7.51 -16.12
CA ARG A 22 8.94 7.25 -16.51
C ARG A 22 9.16 5.83 -17.03
N LEU A 23 8.32 4.89 -16.62
CA LEU A 23 8.34 3.50 -17.11
C LEU A 23 7.46 3.27 -18.34
N GLY A 24 6.88 4.33 -18.91
CA GLY A 24 5.98 4.24 -20.06
C GLY A 24 4.62 3.64 -19.74
N VAL A 25 4.18 3.68 -18.48
CA VAL A 25 2.89 3.15 -18.02
C VAL A 25 2.03 4.28 -17.45
N ASP A 26 0.78 4.38 -17.91
CA ASP A 26 -0.20 5.27 -17.31
C ASP A 26 -0.92 4.57 -16.15
N ALA A 27 -0.64 5.01 -14.93
CA ALA A 27 -1.32 4.55 -13.74
C ALA A 27 -2.47 5.52 -13.40
N VAL A 28 -3.67 4.99 -13.38
CA VAL A 28 -4.91 5.76 -13.20
C VAL A 28 -5.30 5.78 -11.72
N LEU A 29 -5.60 6.95 -11.18
CA LEU A 29 -6.17 7.10 -9.85
C LEU A 29 -7.67 6.80 -9.91
N SER A 30 -8.17 5.89 -9.09
CA SER A 30 -9.59 5.55 -9.07
C SER A 30 -10.05 5.04 -7.69
N ASN A 31 -11.28 5.41 -7.34
CA ASN A 31 -12.05 4.85 -6.22
C ASN A 31 -13.24 4.00 -6.70
N ASP A 32 -13.41 3.84 -7.99
CA ASP A 32 -14.45 2.97 -8.56
C ASP A 32 -14.13 1.50 -8.29
N LEU A 33 -15.03 0.83 -7.58
CA LEU A 33 -14.85 -0.55 -7.15
C LEU A 33 -14.76 -1.54 -8.33
N ASN A 34 -15.44 -1.25 -9.45
CA ASN A 34 -15.38 -2.11 -10.63
C ASN A 34 -14.07 -1.92 -11.37
N GLU A 35 -13.59 -0.68 -11.47
CA GLU A 35 -12.27 -0.40 -12.06
C GLU A 35 -11.14 -1.08 -11.27
N ILE A 36 -11.22 -1.00 -9.93
CA ILE A 36 -10.25 -1.65 -9.04
C ILE A 36 -10.28 -3.17 -9.22
N ARG A 37 -11.46 -3.78 -9.25
CA ARG A 37 -11.61 -5.24 -9.42
C ARG A 37 -11.13 -5.76 -10.77
N THR A 38 -11.25 -4.96 -11.82
CA THR A 38 -10.93 -5.34 -13.20
C THR A 38 -9.56 -4.88 -13.66
N ALA A 39 -8.80 -4.20 -12.83
CA ALA A 39 -7.44 -3.79 -13.13
C ALA A 39 -6.49 -4.99 -13.20
N ASP A 40 -5.46 -4.87 -14.04
CA ASP A 40 -4.40 -5.90 -14.12
C ASP A 40 -3.46 -5.84 -12.91
N LYS A 41 -3.21 -4.66 -12.40
CA LYS A 41 -2.33 -4.43 -11.23
C LYS A 41 -2.84 -3.26 -10.40
N ILE A 42 -2.63 -3.36 -9.10
CA ILE A 42 -3.08 -2.37 -8.12
C ILE A 42 -1.90 -1.80 -7.35
N ILE A 43 -1.90 -0.49 -7.18
CA ILE A 43 -1.05 0.20 -6.22
C ILE A 43 -1.93 0.68 -5.06
N PHE A 44 -1.56 0.27 -3.87
CA PHE A 44 -2.21 0.70 -2.63
C PHE A 44 -1.29 1.66 -1.87
N PRO A 45 -1.43 2.97 -2.10
CA PRO A 45 -0.59 3.98 -1.45
C PRO A 45 -1.05 4.23 -0.02
N GLY A 46 -0.25 4.96 0.75
CA GLY A 46 -0.69 5.44 2.04
C GLY A 46 0.32 6.39 2.67
N VAL A 47 -0.20 7.43 3.31
CA VAL A 47 0.54 8.36 4.17
C VAL A 47 -0.34 8.77 5.35
N GLY A 48 0.27 9.23 6.43
CA GLY A 48 -0.45 9.68 7.61
C GLY A 48 -0.69 8.57 8.64
N ALA A 49 -1.70 8.74 9.48
CA ALA A 49 -2.00 7.85 10.59
C ALA A 49 -2.85 6.64 10.16
N ALA A 50 -2.51 5.46 10.68
CA ALA A 50 -3.17 4.21 10.33
C ALA A 50 -4.68 4.23 10.64
N SER A 51 -5.09 4.77 11.78
CA SER A 51 -6.50 4.85 12.18
C SER A 51 -7.33 5.72 11.24
N ALA A 52 -6.82 6.90 10.88
CA ALA A 52 -7.51 7.79 9.95
C ALA A 52 -7.65 7.16 8.56
N ALA A 53 -6.59 6.49 8.08
CA ALA A 53 -6.61 5.80 6.80
C ALA A 53 -7.60 4.63 6.79
N MET A 54 -7.68 3.84 7.86
CA MET A 54 -8.67 2.76 7.96
C MET A 54 -10.10 3.29 7.97
N ASN A 55 -10.38 4.39 8.66
CA ASN A 55 -11.70 5.02 8.63
C ASN A 55 -12.11 5.41 7.19
N MET A 56 -11.19 6.04 6.42
CA MET A 56 -11.45 6.38 5.03
C MET A 56 -11.73 5.14 4.15
N LEU A 57 -11.01 4.05 4.38
CA LEU A 57 -11.24 2.78 3.66
C LEU A 57 -12.60 2.18 4.01
N GLU A 58 -13.00 2.21 5.27
CA GLU A 58 -14.30 1.72 5.74
C GLU A 58 -15.45 2.57 5.18
N GLU A 59 -15.33 3.89 5.21
CA GLU A 59 -16.32 4.82 4.65
C GLU A 59 -16.53 4.63 3.14
N SER A 60 -15.47 4.31 2.40
CA SER A 60 -15.52 4.04 0.96
C SER A 60 -15.88 2.60 0.61
N GLY A 61 -15.92 1.69 1.58
CA GLY A 61 -16.12 0.25 1.36
C GLY A 61 -14.94 -0.49 0.75
N LEU A 62 -13.80 0.18 0.60
CA LEU A 62 -12.56 -0.39 0.06
C LEU A 62 -11.93 -1.42 1.00
N ASP A 63 -12.17 -1.30 2.32
CA ASP A 63 -11.76 -2.26 3.35
C ASP A 63 -12.24 -3.69 3.06
N LYS A 64 -13.41 -3.83 2.44
CA LYS A 64 -14.01 -5.12 2.05
C LYS A 64 -13.54 -5.61 0.69
N ILE A 65 -13.13 -4.70 -0.18
CA ILE A 65 -12.74 -5.02 -1.56
C ILE A 65 -11.27 -5.42 -1.64
N ILE A 66 -10.38 -4.64 -1.05
CA ILE A 66 -8.92 -4.85 -1.16
C ILE A 66 -8.52 -6.28 -0.75
N PRO A 67 -9.02 -6.87 0.36
CA PRO A 67 -8.67 -8.24 0.73
C PRO A 67 -9.15 -9.31 -0.25
N THR A 68 -10.11 -8.99 -1.11
CA THR A 68 -10.68 -9.95 -2.10
C THR A 68 -9.98 -9.92 -3.46
N LEU A 69 -9.10 -8.95 -3.68
CA LEU A 69 -8.39 -8.79 -4.94
C LEU A 69 -7.49 -10.00 -5.22
N LYS A 70 -7.48 -10.46 -6.48
CA LYS A 70 -6.68 -11.62 -6.92
C LYS A 70 -5.49 -11.23 -7.78
N GLN A 71 -5.55 -10.07 -8.42
CA GLN A 71 -4.44 -9.50 -9.17
C GLN A 71 -3.34 -9.01 -8.24
N PRO A 72 -2.11 -8.81 -8.75
CA PRO A 72 -1.00 -8.26 -7.96
C PRO A 72 -1.34 -6.90 -7.35
N VAL A 73 -1.12 -6.77 -6.05
CA VAL A 73 -1.30 -5.53 -5.27
C VAL A 73 0.02 -5.16 -4.62
N LEU A 74 0.51 -3.96 -4.87
CA LEU A 74 1.69 -3.40 -4.21
C LEU A 74 1.27 -2.34 -3.19
N GLY A 75 1.41 -2.66 -1.90
CA GLY A 75 1.28 -1.70 -0.82
C GLY A 75 2.55 -0.84 -0.66
N ILE A 76 2.39 0.47 -0.56
CA ILE A 76 3.51 1.41 -0.38
C ILE A 76 3.35 2.12 0.96
N CYS A 77 4.40 2.05 1.81
CA CYS A 77 4.45 2.71 3.11
C CYS A 77 3.24 2.34 3.98
N LEU A 78 2.40 3.29 4.36
CA LEU A 78 1.19 3.03 5.15
C LEU A 78 0.25 2.03 4.44
N GLY A 79 0.13 2.08 3.10
CA GLY A 79 -0.66 1.11 2.35
C GLY A 79 -0.21 -0.33 2.60
N MET A 80 1.11 -0.59 2.62
CA MET A 80 1.65 -1.90 3.00
C MET A 80 1.30 -2.26 4.46
N GLN A 81 1.42 -1.30 5.38
CA GLN A 81 1.14 -1.53 6.80
C GLN A 81 -0.34 -1.86 7.04
N LEU A 82 -1.26 -1.21 6.32
CA LEU A 82 -2.70 -1.48 6.41
C LEU A 82 -3.08 -2.87 5.89
N MET A 83 -2.27 -3.50 5.05
CA MET A 83 -2.47 -4.89 4.62
C MET A 83 -2.19 -5.90 5.74
N CYS A 84 -1.54 -5.51 6.82
CA CYS A 84 -1.27 -6.35 7.99
C CYS A 84 -2.51 -6.51 8.86
N ASN A 85 -2.45 -7.39 9.88
CA ASN A 85 -3.57 -7.61 10.80
C ASN A 85 -3.85 -6.40 11.68
N SER A 86 -2.81 -5.73 12.15
CA SER A 86 -2.92 -4.62 13.09
C SER A 86 -1.70 -3.71 13.06
N SER A 87 -1.88 -2.51 13.59
CA SER A 87 -0.80 -1.55 13.81
C SER A 87 -0.85 -1.03 15.23
N GLU A 88 0.32 -0.90 15.87
CA GLU A 88 0.44 -0.22 17.16
C GLU A 88 0.10 1.27 17.06
N GLU A 89 0.20 1.84 15.85
CA GLU A 89 -0.20 3.23 15.61
C GLU A 89 -1.72 3.37 15.74
N GLY A 90 -2.13 4.06 16.83
CA GLY A 90 -3.54 4.25 17.17
C GLY A 90 -4.27 2.96 17.51
N ASN A 91 -3.57 1.88 17.86
CA ASN A 91 -4.14 0.55 18.11
C ASN A 91 -5.14 0.14 17.01
N THR A 92 -4.70 0.24 15.76
CA THR A 92 -5.55 0.14 14.57
C THR A 92 -5.61 -1.32 14.07
N ARG A 93 -6.83 -1.80 13.79
CA ARG A 93 -7.03 -3.03 13.04
C ARG A 93 -6.75 -2.78 11.56
N GLY A 94 -5.95 -3.64 10.92
CA GLY A 94 -5.71 -3.58 9.49
C GLY A 94 -6.61 -4.51 8.67
N LEU A 95 -6.28 -4.68 7.41
CA LEU A 95 -7.06 -5.47 6.44
C LEU A 95 -6.87 -6.99 6.59
N GLY A 96 -5.89 -7.44 7.37
CA GLY A 96 -5.66 -8.85 7.65
C GLY A 96 -5.22 -9.70 6.45
N ILE A 97 -4.63 -9.08 5.43
CA ILE A 97 -4.10 -9.79 4.26
C ILE A 97 -2.81 -10.52 4.62
N PHE A 98 -1.95 -9.87 5.40
CA PHE A 98 -0.75 -10.46 5.99
C PHE A 98 -0.97 -10.75 7.46
N ASN A 99 -0.71 -11.98 7.89
CA ASN A 99 -0.85 -12.38 9.30
C ASN A 99 0.35 -11.91 10.14
N VAL A 100 0.55 -10.61 10.19
CA VAL A 100 1.59 -9.93 10.95
C VAL A 100 1.07 -8.65 11.57
N ALA A 101 1.72 -8.18 12.63
CA ALA A 101 1.42 -6.90 13.28
C ALA A 101 2.51 -5.87 12.94
N VAL A 102 2.09 -4.65 12.66
CA VAL A 102 2.99 -3.48 12.52
C VAL A 102 3.36 -2.97 13.90
N LYS A 103 4.65 -2.91 14.20
CA LYS A 103 5.18 -2.46 15.48
C LYS A 103 6.07 -1.25 15.33
N ARG A 104 6.09 -0.40 16.35
CA ARG A 104 7.02 0.71 16.43
C ARG A 104 8.44 0.19 16.66
N PHE A 105 9.42 0.81 16.01
CA PHE A 105 10.83 0.56 16.32
C PHE A 105 11.16 0.94 17.77
N SER A 106 12.10 0.21 18.38
CA SER A 106 12.57 0.55 19.72
C SER A 106 13.24 1.92 19.74
N ASN A 107 13.15 2.61 20.87
CA ASN A 107 13.79 3.92 21.05
C ASN A 107 15.34 3.83 21.20
N ALA A 108 15.92 2.63 21.12
CA ALA A 108 17.38 2.44 21.13
C ALA A 108 18.07 3.03 19.89
N LEU A 109 17.31 3.22 18.82
CA LEU A 109 17.76 3.85 17.56
C LEU A 109 16.92 5.09 17.27
N LYS A 110 17.44 5.95 16.36
CA LYS A 110 16.68 7.13 15.93
C LYS A 110 15.37 6.74 15.23
N VAL A 111 14.26 7.23 15.75
CA VAL A 111 12.92 7.05 15.18
C VAL A 111 12.36 8.44 14.82
N PRO A 112 11.81 8.64 13.63
CA PRO A 112 11.62 7.67 12.56
C PRO A 112 12.91 7.30 11.83
N GLN A 113 12.95 6.06 11.29
CA GLN A 113 14.01 5.63 10.38
C GLN A 113 13.83 6.34 9.03
N MET A 114 14.81 7.13 8.64
CA MET A 114 14.83 7.85 7.36
C MET A 114 16.17 7.64 6.67
N GLY A 115 16.13 7.22 5.41
CA GLY A 115 17.34 7.01 4.61
C GLY A 115 17.22 5.85 3.64
N TRP A 116 18.26 5.68 2.84
CA TRP A 116 18.39 4.56 1.94
C TRP A 116 18.90 3.32 2.69
N ASN A 117 18.28 2.19 2.42
CA ASN A 117 18.68 0.89 2.97
C ASN A 117 18.81 -0.12 1.85
N THR A 118 19.68 -1.10 2.06
CA THR A 118 19.73 -2.30 1.22
C THR A 118 18.58 -3.23 1.56
N ILE A 119 18.09 -3.93 0.55
CA ILE A 119 17.15 -5.03 0.71
C ILE A 119 17.83 -6.34 0.34
N SER A 120 17.48 -7.41 1.03
CA SER A 120 18.09 -8.72 0.85
C SER A 120 17.03 -9.83 0.90
N SER A 121 17.41 -11.05 0.50
CA SER A 121 16.50 -12.21 0.53
C SER A 121 15.22 -12.02 -0.30
N LEU A 122 15.34 -11.40 -1.46
CA LEU A 122 14.23 -11.15 -2.37
C LEU A 122 13.66 -12.47 -2.92
N LYS A 123 12.37 -12.73 -2.70
CA LYS A 123 11.77 -14.05 -2.95
C LYS A 123 10.55 -14.06 -3.87
N SER A 124 10.03 -12.92 -4.27
CA SER A 124 8.81 -12.88 -5.09
C SER A 124 9.07 -12.40 -6.51
N ASP A 125 8.12 -12.64 -7.40
CA ASP A 125 8.17 -12.14 -8.79
C ASP A 125 8.28 -10.62 -8.87
N LEU A 126 7.88 -9.90 -7.81
CA LEU A 126 8.05 -8.45 -7.70
C LEU A 126 9.52 -8.03 -7.87
N PHE A 127 10.45 -8.86 -7.43
CA PHE A 127 11.88 -8.55 -7.46
C PHE A 127 12.63 -9.23 -8.61
N LYS A 128 11.92 -9.88 -9.53
CA LYS A 128 12.53 -10.56 -10.66
C LYS A 128 13.27 -9.57 -11.56
N GLY A 129 14.56 -9.82 -11.75
CA GLY A 129 15.44 -8.93 -12.54
C GLY A 129 16.05 -7.77 -11.77
N ILE A 130 15.74 -7.61 -10.49
CA ILE A 130 16.43 -6.66 -9.59
C ILE A 130 17.68 -7.35 -9.02
N LYS A 131 18.85 -6.68 -9.17
CA LYS A 131 20.14 -7.16 -8.66
C LYS A 131 20.56 -6.38 -7.41
#